data_8a2d12e3d0ae75178bf81bb4a8615416
#
_entry.id   8a2d12e3d0ae75178bf81bb4a8615416
#
_cell.length_a   1.000
_cell.length_b   1.000
_cell.length_c   1.000
_cell.angle_alpha   90.00
_cell.angle_beta   90.00
_cell.angle_gamma   90.00
#
_symmetry.space_group_name_H-M   'P 1'
#
loop_
_entity.id
_entity.type
_entity.pdbx_description
1 polymer ?
#
loop_
_entity_poly.entity_id
_entity_poly.type
_entity_poly.pdbx_seq_one_letter_code
_entity_poly.pdbx_strand_id
1 'polypeptide(L)'
;WAGASDMSFSMSESLGAEKSERVKGLVTGVKNKVLGITGNTWLKTVTYFDKKYNAIQTVKQLYPSGVEITSNLHDFGGDVTRIKVKQTIGSVVNEYNRYFEYDNLGRLTRVKQQVTGDNANGLVTLSSYEYDDLGRVSRKMLHNDLDTTTYTYDIAGRQVAARSRNFSYEVGFEHVETGLSGKVTPRYNGNVSYVKWGNGSNVTDLYSYNYDSSSQLTGA
;
A
#
# COMPACT_ATOMS: atom_id res chain seq x y z
N TRP A 1 0.35 2.74 -32.55
CA TRP A 1 1.56 2.47 -31.73
C TRP A 1 2.40 1.30 -32.26
N ALA A 2 1.98 0.66 -33.33
CA ALA A 2 2.74 -0.37 -34.01
C ALA A 2 4.00 0.26 -34.62
N GLY A 3 5.15 0.11 -33.94
CA GLY A 3 6.44 0.64 -34.46
C GLY A 3 7.49 0.91 -33.38
N ALA A 4 7.18 0.79 -32.11
CA ALA A 4 8.19 0.85 -31.06
C ALA A 4 8.48 -0.58 -30.57
N SER A 5 9.47 -1.23 -31.16
CA SER A 5 9.91 -2.59 -30.81
C SER A 5 10.32 -2.70 -29.34
N ASP A 6 10.73 -1.58 -28.74
CA ASP A 6 11.10 -1.41 -27.34
C ASP A 6 9.91 -1.38 -26.36
N MET A 7 8.67 -1.25 -26.87
CA MET A 7 7.43 -1.16 -26.09
C MET A 7 6.51 -2.37 -26.29
N SER A 8 7.00 -3.44 -26.92
CA SER A 8 6.20 -4.62 -27.21
C SER A 8 5.97 -5.48 -25.96
N PHE A 9 4.87 -6.27 -25.99
CA PHE A 9 4.60 -7.26 -24.96
C PHE A 9 5.73 -8.28 -24.88
N SER A 10 6.27 -8.47 -23.69
CA SER A 10 7.33 -9.44 -23.42
C SER A 10 6.75 -10.72 -22.84
N MET A 11 6.70 -11.78 -23.63
CA MET A 11 6.22 -13.08 -23.19
C MET A 11 7.10 -13.66 -22.07
N SER A 12 8.43 -13.47 -22.15
CA SER A 12 9.36 -13.97 -21.11
C SER A 12 9.19 -13.30 -19.76
N GLU A 13 8.64 -12.09 -19.74
CA GLU A 13 8.41 -11.32 -18.51
C GLU A 13 6.94 -11.42 -18.03
N SER A 14 6.03 -12.03 -18.79
CA SER A 14 4.58 -11.97 -18.57
C SER A 14 4.04 -12.80 -17.39
N LEU A 15 4.90 -13.53 -16.69
CA LEU A 15 4.50 -14.46 -15.61
C LEU A 15 3.52 -15.55 -16.07
N GLY A 16 3.51 -15.88 -17.37
CA GLY A 16 2.61 -16.83 -17.99
C GLY A 16 1.26 -16.27 -18.42
N ALA A 17 1.02 -14.96 -18.22
CA ALA A 17 -0.20 -14.32 -18.68
C ALA A 17 -0.18 -14.09 -20.20
N GLU A 18 -1.34 -14.29 -20.85
CA GLU A 18 -1.54 -14.07 -22.27
C GLU A 18 -2.25 -12.75 -22.55
N LYS A 19 -1.69 -11.93 -23.45
CA LYS A 19 -2.35 -10.68 -23.86
C LYS A 19 -3.60 -10.95 -24.68
N SER A 20 -4.61 -10.09 -24.50
CA SER A 20 -5.82 -10.04 -25.30
C SER A 20 -5.71 -8.98 -26.39
N GLU A 21 -6.26 -9.27 -27.55
CA GLU A 21 -6.49 -8.28 -28.61
C GLU A 21 -7.80 -7.50 -28.40
N ARG A 22 -8.63 -7.89 -27.41
CA ARG A 22 -9.90 -7.23 -27.08
C ARG A 22 -9.64 -6.14 -26.05
N VAL A 23 -9.32 -4.94 -26.52
CA VAL A 23 -8.96 -3.78 -25.66
C VAL A 23 -9.85 -2.56 -25.92
N LYS A 24 -11.02 -2.77 -26.54
CA LYS A 24 -11.96 -1.67 -26.82
C LYS A 24 -12.41 -1.01 -25.52
N GLY A 25 -12.26 0.31 -25.44
CA GLY A 25 -12.62 1.11 -24.26
C GLY A 25 -11.52 1.21 -23.20
N LEU A 26 -10.38 0.51 -23.36
CA LEU A 26 -9.25 0.57 -22.45
C LEU A 26 -8.18 1.55 -22.95
N VAL A 27 -7.50 2.20 -22.01
CA VAL A 27 -6.33 3.02 -22.32
C VAL A 27 -5.10 2.10 -22.43
N THR A 28 -4.67 1.83 -23.65
CA THR A 28 -3.54 0.94 -23.93
C THR A 28 -2.22 1.68 -24.08
N GLY A 29 -2.23 3.01 -24.16
CA GLY A 29 -0.99 3.78 -24.29
C GLY A 29 -1.15 5.24 -23.91
N VAL A 30 -0.10 5.78 -23.29
CA VAL A 30 0.02 7.18 -22.87
C VAL A 30 1.37 7.73 -23.30
N LYS A 31 1.42 9.01 -23.65
CA LYS A 31 2.66 9.79 -23.89
C LYS A 31 2.71 10.98 -22.95
N ASN A 32 3.81 11.13 -22.25
CA ASN A 32 4.08 12.27 -21.37
C ASN A 32 5.26 13.07 -21.93
N LYS A 33 5.08 14.37 -22.15
CA LYS A 33 6.16 15.25 -22.61
C LYS A 33 7.10 15.56 -21.45
N VAL A 34 8.40 15.45 -21.68
CA VAL A 34 9.42 15.91 -20.73
C VAL A 34 9.56 17.43 -20.86
N LEU A 35 9.32 18.15 -19.77
CA LEU A 35 9.43 19.61 -19.72
C LEU A 35 10.81 20.04 -19.22
N GLY A 36 11.22 21.25 -19.57
CA GLY A 36 12.49 21.84 -19.10
C GLY A 36 13.75 21.37 -19.83
N ILE A 37 13.59 20.64 -20.95
CA ILE A 37 14.70 20.23 -21.81
C ILE A 37 14.55 20.81 -23.22
N THR A 38 15.68 21.05 -23.86
CA THR A 38 15.70 21.41 -25.29
C THR A 38 15.30 20.20 -26.14
N GLY A 39 14.22 20.33 -26.92
CA GLY A 39 13.72 19.25 -27.76
C GLY A 39 12.29 18.83 -27.46
N ASN A 40 11.81 17.82 -28.19
CA ASN A 40 10.45 17.33 -28.12
C ASN A 40 10.42 15.86 -27.65
N THR A 41 10.94 15.60 -26.46
CA THR A 41 11.06 14.26 -25.90
C THR A 41 9.75 13.85 -25.23
N TRP A 42 9.24 12.67 -25.60
CA TRP A 42 8.04 12.06 -25.05
C TRP A 42 8.37 10.70 -24.47
N LEU A 43 7.98 10.47 -23.24
CA LEU A 43 8.02 9.16 -22.61
C LEU A 43 6.72 8.42 -22.88
N LYS A 44 6.86 7.19 -23.34
CA LYS A 44 5.73 6.33 -23.67
C LYS A 44 5.48 5.34 -22.54
N THR A 45 4.22 5.03 -22.30
CA THR A 45 3.77 3.92 -21.44
C THR A 45 2.74 3.12 -22.24
N VAL A 46 2.91 1.80 -22.29
CA VAL A 46 1.97 0.88 -22.96
C VAL A 46 1.50 -0.15 -21.94
N THR A 47 0.19 -0.38 -21.88
CA THR A 47 -0.42 -1.38 -20.99
C THR A 47 -1.12 -2.46 -21.80
N TYR A 48 -0.82 -3.70 -21.46
CA TYR A 48 -1.39 -4.91 -22.03
C TYR A 48 -2.36 -5.55 -21.06
N PHE A 49 -3.45 -6.08 -21.60
CA PHE A 49 -4.55 -6.63 -20.83
C PHE A 49 -4.80 -8.09 -21.21
N ASP A 50 -5.35 -8.87 -20.29
CA ASP A 50 -5.86 -10.22 -20.54
C ASP A 50 -7.29 -10.22 -21.09
N LYS A 51 -7.88 -11.41 -21.27
CA LYS A 51 -9.26 -11.57 -21.75
C LYS A 51 -10.32 -11.13 -20.73
N LYS A 52 -9.93 -10.95 -19.46
CA LYS A 52 -10.78 -10.46 -18.36
C LYS A 52 -10.62 -8.95 -18.14
N TYR A 53 -9.84 -8.27 -18.98
CA TYR A 53 -9.49 -6.84 -18.87
C TYR A 53 -8.58 -6.49 -17.68
N ASN A 54 -7.90 -7.46 -17.07
CA ASN A 54 -6.87 -7.18 -16.09
C ASN A 54 -5.61 -6.67 -16.78
N ALA A 55 -4.97 -5.63 -16.22
CA ALA A 55 -3.68 -5.15 -16.70
C ALA A 55 -2.57 -6.14 -16.33
N ILE A 56 -2.07 -6.90 -17.29
CA ILE A 56 -1.08 -7.97 -17.07
C ILE A 56 0.36 -7.52 -17.29
N GLN A 57 0.58 -6.52 -18.13
CA GLN A 57 1.95 -5.98 -18.33
C GLN A 57 1.88 -4.51 -18.70
N THR A 58 2.73 -3.71 -18.07
CA THR A 58 2.95 -2.31 -18.43
C THR A 58 4.41 -2.12 -18.78
N VAL A 59 4.66 -1.56 -19.96
CA VAL A 59 6.00 -1.21 -20.45
C VAL A 59 6.11 0.31 -20.46
N LYS A 60 7.13 0.85 -19.78
CA LYS A 60 7.30 2.29 -19.60
C LYS A 60 8.72 2.71 -19.97
N GLN A 61 8.85 3.75 -20.77
CA GLN A 61 10.12 4.41 -21.03
C GLN A 61 10.56 5.25 -19.82
N LEU A 62 11.83 5.17 -19.46
CA LEU A 62 12.47 5.96 -18.40
C LEU A 62 13.35 7.06 -19.02
N TYR A 63 13.40 8.22 -18.37
CA TYR A 63 14.30 9.31 -18.76
C TYR A 63 15.65 9.19 -18.04
N PRO A 64 16.77 9.50 -18.67
CA PRO A 64 16.95 9.89 -20.09
C PRO A 64 16.90 8.71 -21.06
N SER A 65 17.16 7.50 -20.59
CA SER A 65 17.10 6.25 -21.37
C SER A 65 16.86 5.07 -20.45
N GLY A 66 16.05 4.12 -20.88
CA GLY A 66 15.75 2.90 -20.15
C GLY A 66 14.31 2.46 -20.33
N VAL A 67 14.02 1.25 -19.86
CA VAL A 67 12.69 0.64 -19.91
C VAL A 67 12.39 -0.04 -18.58
N GLU A 68 11.19 0.17 -18.10
CA GLU A 68 10.60 -0.56 -16.97
C GLU A 68 9.48 -1.45 -17.48
N ILE A 69 9.53 -2.73 -17.14
CA ILE A 69 8.47 -3.69 -17.41
C ILE A 69 7.89 -4.11 -16.05
N THR A 70 6.62 -3.80 -15.83
CA THR A 70 5.85 -4.28 -14.69
C THR A 70 4.88 -5.32 -15.17
N SER A 71 4.96 -6.54 -14.63
CA SER A 71 4.07 -7.64 -14.96
C SER A 71 3.29 -8.09 -13.75
N ASN A 72 1.98 -8.26 -13.91
CA ASN A 72 1.05 -8.65 -12.87
C ASN A 72 0.47 -10.03 -13.17
N LEU A 73 0.47 -10.90 -12.17
CA LEU A 73 -0.25 -12.16 -12.17
C LEU A 73 -1.49 -12.02 -11.30
N HIS A 74 -2.64 -12.35 -11.88
CA HIS A 74 -3.93 -12.31 -11.19
C HIS A 74 -4.39 -13.73 -10.90
N ASP A 75 -5.14 -13.91 -9.84
CA ASP A 75 -5.87 -15.13 -9.59
C ASP A 75 -7.17 -15.20 -10.40
N PHE A 76 -8.01 -16.22 -10.12
CA PHE A 76 -9.29 -16.36 -10.80
C PHE A 76 -10.27 -15.22 -10.47
N GLY A 77 -10.21 -14.68 -9.26
CA GLY A 77 -11.04 -13.56 -8.80
C GLY A 77 -10.65 -12.21 -9.38
N GLY A 78 -9.42 -12.09 -9.91
CA GLY A 78 -8.86 -10.85 -10.43
C GLY A 78 -7.92 -10.15 -9.44
N ASP A 79 -7.68 -10.73 -8.26
CA ASP A 79 -6.73 -10.19 -7.30
C ASP A 79 -5.29 -10.42 -7.77
N VAL A 80 -4.42 -9.43 -7.55
CA VAL A 80 -3.01 -9.51 -7.92
C VAL A 80 -2.26 -10.39 -6.93
N THR A 81 -1.77 -11.54 -7.37
CA THR A 81 -0.99 -12.47 -6.54
C THR A 81 0.51 -12.28 -6.66
N ARG A 82 0.98 -11.73 -7.78
CA ARG A 82 2.41 -11.44 -8.00
C ARG A 82 2.58 -10.23 -8.90
N ILE A 83 3.53 -9.36 -8.54
CA ILE A 83 4.06 -8.29 -9.37
C ILE A 83 5.54 -8.56 -9.60
N LYS A 84 5.97 -8.54 -10.85
CA LYS A 84 7.37 -8.54 -11.24
C LYS A 84 7.70 -7.20 -11.86
N VAL A 85 8.73 -6.52 -11.37
CA VAL A 85 9.24 -5.28 -11.96
C VAL A 85 10.67 -5.51 -12.41
N LYS A 86 10.94 -5.17 -13.67
CA LYS A 86 12.28 -5.21 -14.25
C LYS A 86 12.59 -3.86 -14.87
N GLN A 87 13.65 -3.24 -14.40
CA GLN A 87 14.18 -1.99 -14.96
C GLN A 87 15.50 -2.27 -15.66
N THR A 88 15.62 -1.79 -16.90
CA THR A 88 16.86 -1.85 -17.68
C THR A 88 17.28 -0.43 -18.01
N ILE A 89 18.46 -0.01 -17.53
CA ILE A 89 19.05 1.30 -17.75
C ILE A 89 20.49 1.08 -18.22
N GLY A 90 20.74 1.25 -19.53
CA GLY A 90 21.99 0.86 -20.16
C GLY A 90 22.24 -0.64 -19.98
N SER A 91 23.35 -1.01 -19.34
CA SER A 91 23.70 -2.41 -19.03
C SER A 91 23.21 -2.87 -17.65
N VAL A 92 22.64 -1.98 -16.84
CA VAL A 92 22.16 -2.31 -15.48
C VAL A 92 20.75 -2.83 -15.53
N VAL A 93 20.53 -3.99 -14.93
CA VAL A 93 19.22 -4.60 -14.78
C VAL A 93 18.90 -4.76 -13.29
N ASN A 94 17.83 -4.10 -12.86
CA ASN A 94 17.27 -4.27 -11.53
C ASN A 94 15.94 -5.02 -11.66
N GLU A 95 15.76 -6.04 -10.86
CA GLU A 95 14.53 -6.83 -10.86
C GLU A 95 14.09 -7.16 -9.43
N TYR A 96 12.79 -7.04 -9.16
CA TYR A 96 12.20 -7.57 -7.95
C TYR A 96 10.84 -8.20 -8.22
N ASN A 97 10.48 -9.13 -7.34
CA ASN A 97 9.17 -9.79 -7.32
C ASN A 97 8.50 -9.48 -6.01
N ARG A 98 7.21 -9.13 -6.05
CA ARG A 98 6.35 -8.95 -4.88
C ARG A 98 5.19 -9.94 -4.98
N TYR A 99 4.92 -10.62 -3.86
CA TYR A 99 3.89 -11.64 -3.75
C TYR A 99 2.85 -11.18 -2.74
N PHE A 100 1.59 -11.45 -3.06
CA PHE A 100 0.45 -11.12 -2.22
C PHE A 100 -0.32 -12.39 -1.89
N GLU A 101 -0.61 -12.59 -0.62
CA GLU A 101 -1.40 -13.71 -0.14
C GLU A 101 -2.71 -13.17 0.44
N TYR A 102 -3.81 -13.86 0.16
CA TYR A 102 -5.13 -13.47 0.60
C TYR A 102 -5.78 -14.60 1.37
N ASP A 103 -6.71 -14.29 2.26
CA ASP A 103 -7.56 -15.28 2.90
C ASP A 103 -8.78 -15.65 2.01
N ASN A 104 -9.60 -16.56 2.51
CA ASN A 104 -10.78 -17.03 1.79
C ASN A 104 -11.86 -15.96 1.58
N LEU A 105 -11.74 -14.81 2.23
CA LEU A 105 -12.63 -13.64 2.07
C LEU A 105 -12.03 -12.57 1.14
N GLY A 106 -10.87 -12.85 0.53
CA GLY A 106 -10.17 -11.91 -0.36
C GLY A 106 -9.43 -10.80 0.38
N ARG A 107 -9.20 -10.92 1.71
CA ARG A 107 -8.46 -9.92 2.47
C ARG A 107 -6.96 -10.23 2.43
N LEU A 108 -6.14 -9.20 2.21
CA LEU A 108 -4.69 -9.33 2.14
C LEU A 108 -4.11 -9.80 3.49
N THR A 109 -3.47 -10.97 3.51
CA THR A 109 -2.85 -11.53 4.73
C THR A 109 -1.35 -11.33 4.76
N ARG A 110 -0.68 -11.31 3.59
CA ARG A 110 0.78 -11.20 3.57
C ARG A 110 1.29 -10.55 2.30
N VAL A 111 2.34 -9.75 2.45
CA VAL A 111 3.13 -9.20 1.34
C VAL A 111 4.56 -9.65 1.50
N LYS A 112 5.11 -10.34 0.49
CA LYS A 112 6.51 -10.78 0.44
C LYS A 112 7.22 -10.12 -0.73
N GLN A 113 8.53 -9.96 -0.62
CA GLN A 113 9.36 -9.42 -1.69
C GLN A 113 10.66 -10.20 -1.82
N GLN A 114 11.10 -10.36 -3.05
CA GLN A 114 12.41 -10.90 -3.42
C GLN A 114 13.06 -9.94 -4.40
N VAL A 115 14.28 -9.52 -4.11
CA VAL A 115 15.12 -8.76 -5.04
C VAL A 115 16.10 -9.74 -5.69
N THR A 116 16.25 -9.63 -7.00
CA THR A 116 17.17 -10.46 -7.80
C THR A 116 18.35 -9.61 -8.29
N GLY A 117 19.50 -10.22 -8.52
CA GLY A 117 20.73 -9.55 -8.94
C GLY A 117 21.86 -9.67 -7.89
N ASP A 118 22.87 -8.81 -7.97
CA ASP A 118 24.07 -8.87 -7.13
C ASP A 118 23.81 -8.66 -5.63
N ASN A 119 22.69 -8.06 -5.27
CA ASN A 119 22.20 -7.89 -3.90
C ASN A 119 21.00 -8.81 -3.60
N ALA A 120 20.97 -10.01 -4.21
CA ALA A 120 19.89 -10.95 -4.04
C ALA A 120 19.73 -11.36 -2.57
N ASN A 121 18.70 -10.84 -1.94
CA ASN A 121 18.22 -11.34 -0.66
C ASN A 121 17.16 -12.41 -0.91
N GLY A 122 17.08 -13.39 -0.02
CA GLY A 122 15.99 -14.38 -0.05
C GLY A 122 14.62 -13.72 0.01
N LEU A 123 13.57 -14.50 -0.11
CA LEU A 123 12.19 -14.01 0.02
C LEU A 123 11.97 -13.47 1.45
N VAL A 124 11.61 -12.18 1.54
CA VAL A 124 11.38 -11.46 2.80
C VAL A 124 9.90 -11.12 2.92
N THR A 125 9.31 -11.35 4.09
CA THR A 125 7.98 -10.86 4.41
C THR A 125 8.07 -9.38 4.78
N LEU A 126 7.49 -8.53 3.95
CA LEU A 126 7.43 -7.08 4.20
C LEU A 126 6.37 -6.75 5.26
N SER A 127 5.19 -7.36 5.12
CA SER A 127 4.09 -7.19 6.07
C SER A 127 3.18 -8.40 6.10
N SER A 128 2.59 -8.66 7.27
CA SER A 128 1.50 -9.60 7.47
C SER A 128 0.40 -8.98 8.30
N TYR A 129 -0.84 -9.47 8.12
CA TYR A 129 -2.05 -8.90 8.71
C TYR A 129 -2.91 -10.01 9.29
N GLU A 130 -3.43 -9.76 10.48
CA GLU A 130 -4.48 -10.53 11.10
C GLU A 130 -5.75 -9.67 11.22
N TYR A 131 -6.90 -10.30 11.15
CA TYR A 131 -8.18 -9.62 11.19
C TYR A 131 -9.02 -10.14 12.37
N ASP A 132 -9.84 -9.27 12.92
CA ASP A 132 -10.85 -9.66 13.90
C ASP A 132 -12.09 -10.26 13.21
N ASP A 133 -13.05 -10.74 14.01
CA ASP A 133 -14.28 -11.37 13.52
C ASP A 133 -15.16 -10.41 12.69
N LEU A 134 -14.95 -9.10 12.81
CA LEU A 134 -15.64 -8.08 12.04
C LEU A 134 -14.86 -7.68 10.76
N GLY A 135 -13.71 -8.32 10.49
CA GLY A 135 -12.90 -8.05 9.30
C GLY A 135 -11.99 -6.83 9.39
N ARG A 136 -11.82 -6.25 10.59
CA ARG A 136 -10.90 -5.12 10.82
C ARG A 136 -9.51 -5.66 11.14
N VAL A 137 -8.46 -4.94 10.73
CA VAL A 137 -7.07 -5.34 11.04
C VAL A 137 -6.85 -5.30 12.56
N SER A 138 -6.70 -6.45 13.20
CA SER A 138 -6.37 -6.58 14.61
C SER A 138 -4.88 -6.52 14.89
N ARG A 139 -4.06 -6.98 13.92
CA ARG A 139 -2.60 -7.00 14.04
C ARG A 139 -1.95 -6.78 12.68
N LYS A 140 -0.91 -5.96 12.67
CA LYS A 140 -0.01 -5.76 11.54
C LYS A 140 1.40 -6.07 11.98
N MET A 141 2.09 -6.90 11.22
CA MET A 141 3.47 -7.27 11.49
C MET A 141 4.33 -6.85 10.29
N LEU A 142 5.54 -6.35 10.54
CA LEU A 142 6.47 -5.89 9.53
C LEU A 142 7.80 -6.64 9.66
N HIS A 143 8.56 -6.65 8.56
CA HIS A 143 9.95 -7.11 8.52
C HIS A 143 10.14 -8.51 9.12
N ASN A 144 9.54 -9.53 8.48
CA ASN A 144 9.52 -10.93 8.94
C ASN A 144 8.94 -11.07 10.36
N ASP A 145 7.88 -10.31 10.65
CA ASP A 145 7.14 -10.30 11.91
C ASP A 145 7.95 -9.78 13.12
N LEU A 146 9.07 -9.10 12.89
CA LEU A 146 9.93 -8.53 13.94
C LEU A 146 9.32 -7.27 14.61
N ASP A 147 8.52 -6.52 13.88
CA ASP A 147 7.81 -5.35 14.40
C ASP A 147 6.31 -5.56 14.28
N THR A 148 5.64 -5.60 15.43
CA THR A 148 4.22 -5.90 15.53
C THR A 148 3.48 -4.69 16.09
N THR A 149 2.39 -4.31 15.42
CA THR A 149 1.40 -3.34 15.91
C THR A 149 0.07 -4.04 16.09
N THR A 150 -0.53 -3.94 17.27
CA THR A 150 -1.89 -4.41 17.58
C THR A 150 -2.84 -3.23 17.61
N TYR A 151 -4.06 -3.43 17.10
CA TYR A 151 -5.10 -2.41 17.04
C TYR A 151 -6.29 -2.82 17.89
N THR A 152 -6.87 -1.86 18.59
CA THR A 152 -8.08 -2.05 19.39
C THR A 152 -9.16 -1.11 18.88
N TYR A 153 -10.38 -1.61 18.85
CA TYR A 153 -11.55 -0.89 18.36
C TYR A 153 -12.64 -0.87 19.44
N ASP A 154 -13.41 0.20 19.43
CA ASP A 154 -14.62 0.28 20.23
C ASP A 154 -15.82 -0.44 19.55
N ILE A 155 -16.96 -0.44 20.23
CA ILE A 155 -18.20 -1.05 19.73
C ILE A 155 -18.77 -0.33 18.50
N ALA A 156 -18.42 0.94 18.29
CA ALA A 156 -18.80 1.73 17.11
C ALA A 156 -17.86 1.49 15.91
N GLY A 157 -16.81 0.66 16.08
CA GLY A 157 -15.83 0.37 15.04
C GLY A 157 -14.72 1.40 14.90
N ARG A 158 -14.64 2.40 15.77
CA ARG A 158 -13.56 3.40 15.77
C ARG A 158 -12.29 2.79 16.35
N GLN A 159 -11.15 3.03 15.74
CA GLN A 159 -9.86 2.59 16.28
C GLN A 159 -9.50 3.45 17.51
N VAL A 160 -9.45 2.82 18.67
CA VAL A 160 -9.20 3.50 19.95
C VAL A 160 -7.78 3.32 20.47
N ALA A 161 -7.03 2.34 19.95
CA ALA A 161 -5.62 2.19 20.30
C ALA A 161 -4.82 1.53 19.18
N ALA A 162 -3.53 1.88 19.11
CA ALA A 162 -2.53 1.09 18.43
C ALA A 162 -1.33 0.94 19.36
N ARG A 163 -0.79 -0.28 19.45
CA ARG A 163 0.32 -0.61 20.35
C ARG A 163 1.42 -1.34 19.58
N SER A 164 2.62 -0.79 19.62
CA SER A 164 3.80 -1.42 19.08
C SER A 164 4.99 -1.29 20.05
N ARG A 165 6.08 -1.93 19.71
CA ARG A 165 7.32 -1.86 20.51
C ARG A 165 7.87 -0.43 20.59
N ASN A 166 7.73 0.34 19.50
CA ASN A 166 8.42 1.63 19.37
C ASN A 166 7.49 2.82 19.60
N PHE A 167 6.20 2.67 19.31
CA PHE A 167 5.23 3.76 19.46
C PHE A 167 3.84 3.19 19.73
N SER A 168 3.15 3.77 20.70
CA SER A 168 1.76 3.43 21.01
C SER A 168 0.93 4.68 21.20
N TYR A 169 -0.36 4.58 20.89
CA TYR A 169 -1.32 5.63 21.19
C TYR A 169 -2.68 5.06 21.61
N GLU A 170 -3.43 5.89 22.30
CA GLU A 170 -4.82 5.66 22.69
C GLU A 170 -5.64 6.92 22.40
N VAL A 171 -6.87 6.71 21.94
CA VAL A 171 -7.82 7.78 21.64
C VAL A 171 -9.06 7.57 22.49
N GLY A 172 -9.42 8.58 23.26
CA GLY A 172 -10.64 8.56 24.07
C GLY A 172 -11.73 9.45 23.50
N PHE A 173 -12.97 9.00 23.65
CA PHE A 173 -14.19 9.69 23.23
C PHE A 173 -15.11 9.90 24.43
N GLU A 174 -16.09 9.03 24.63
CA GLU A 174 -17.08 9.08 25.71
C GLU A 174 -16.53 8.66 27.05
N HIS A 175 -15.58 7.74 27.04
CA HIS A 175 -14.96 7.20 28.26
C HIS A 175 -13.66 7.93 28.58
N VAL A 176 -13.51 8.36 29.81
CA VAL A 176 -12.30 8.98 30.35
C VAL A 176 -11.74 8.10 31.44
N GLU A 177 -10.48 7.72 31.33
CA GLU A 177 -9.79 6.93 32.35
C GLU A 177 -9.78 7.65 33.71
N THR A 178 -9.82 6.88 34.81
CA THR A 178 -9.86 7.41 36.17
C THR A 178 -8.75 8.40 36.49
N GLY A 179 -7.54 8.20 35.96
CA GLY A 179 -6.40 9.11 36.14
C GLY A 179 -6.49 10.43 35.36
N LEU A 180 -7.45 10.58 34.45
CA LEU A 180 -7.65 11.76 33.62
C LEU A 180 -8.89 12.58 34.03
N SER A 181 -9.59 12.15 35.07
CA SER A 181 -10.77 12.84 35.59
C SER A 181 -10.41 14.28 35.98
N GLY A 182 -11.19 15.25 35.48
CA GLY A 182 -10.94 16.70 35.67
C GLY A 182 -9.91 17.32 34.72
N LYS A 183 -9.17 16.51 33.94
CA LYS A 183 -8.24 17.01 32.90
C LYS A 183 -8.82 16.90 31.48
N VAL A 184 -9.78 16.00 31.31
CA VAL A 184 -10.38 15.69 30.02
C VAL A 184 -11.91 15.75 30.15
N THR A 185 -12.58 16.32 29.17
CA THR A 185 -14.04 16.34 29.08
C THR A 185 -14.53 15.26 28.13
N PRO A 186 -15.38 14.30 28.58
CA PRO A 186 -15.94 13.28 27.70
C PRO A 186 -16.74 13.88 26.55
N ARG A 187 -16.69 13.24 25.38
CA ARG A 187 -17.41 13.69 24.17
C ARG A 187 -18.31 12.59 23.64
N TYR A 188 -19.61 12.83 23.65
CA TYR A 188 -20.64 11.85 23.27
C TYR A 188 -21.15 12.05 21.84
N ASN A 189 -20.62 13.05 21.14
CA ASN A 189 -20.97 13.38 19.76
C ASN A 189 -20.01 12.82 18.70
N GLY A 190 -19.08 11.95 19.12
CA GLY A 190 -18.05 11.36 18.25
C GLY A 190 -16.76 12.19 18.13
N ASN A 191 -16.69 13.35 18.77
CA ASN A 191 -15.44 14.11 18.84
C ASN A 191 -14.43 13.42 19.76
N VAL A 192 -13.14 13.53 19.44
CA VAL A 192 -12.05 13.01 20.27
C VAL A 192 -11.93 13.83 21.55
N SER A 193 -11.99 13.19 22.70
CA SER A 193 -11.80 13.83 24.00
C SER A 193 -10.32 14.03 24.33
N TYR A 194 -9.52 13.03 24.04
CA TYR A 194 -8.07 13.05 24.27
C TYR A 194 -7.35 12.05 23.37
N VAL A 195 -6.06 12.27 23.22
CA VAL A 195 -5.09 11.32 22.67
C VAL A 195 -3.94 11.20 23.65
N LYS A 196 -3.59 9.95 24.01
CA LYS A 196 -2.36 9.62 24.71
C LYS A 196 -1.39 8.95 23.74
N TRP A 197 -0.11 9.17 23.92
CA TRP A 197 0.92 8.47 23.12
C TRP A 197 2.21 8.31 23.94
N GLY A 198 3.11 7.51 23.39
CA GLY A 198 4.41 7.27 24.01
C GLY A 198 5.18 6.15 23.34
N ASN A 199 6.32 5.81 23.92
CA ASN A 199 7.21 4.78 23.43
C ASN A 199 6.83 3.41 24.00
N GLY A 200 6.60 2.43 23.13
CA GLY A 200 6.26 1.07 23.52
C GLY A 200 4.98 1.02 24.35
N SER A 201 5.04 0.39 25.52
CA SER A 201 3.94 0.31 26.46
C SER A 201 3.78 1.56 27.35
N ASN A 202 4.75 2.48 27.31
CA ASN A 202 4.76 3.66 28.14
C ASN A 202 4.05 4.83 27.43
N VAL A 203 2.72 4.92 27.63
CA VAL A 203 1.83 5.90 27.00
C VAL A 203 1.57 7.02 28.01
N THR A 204 2.44 8.01 28.07
CA THR A 204 2.47 9.07 29.10
C THR A 204 2.08 10.45 28.61
N ASP A 205 2.35 10.74 27.35
CA ASP A 205 2.06 12.05 26.76
C ASP A 205 0.56 12.17 26.47
N LEU A 206 -0.03 13.34 26.69
CA LEU A 206 -1.47 13.57 26.63
C LEU A 206 -1.78 14.90 25.94
N TYR A 207 -2.69 14.86 24.96
CA TYR A 207 -3.48 16.00 24.53
C TYR A 207 -4.95 15.80 24.91
N SER A 208 -5.57 16.86 25.49
CA SER A 208 -7.01 16.91 25.71
C SER A 208 -7.62 17.95 24.78
N TYR A 209 -8.74 17.64 24.15
CA TYR A 209 -9.36 18.49 23.16
C TYR A 209 -10.60 19.19 23.69
N ASN A 210 -10.70 20.50 23.45
CA ASN A 210 -11.84 21.31 23.78
C ASN A 210 -12.56 21.80 22.52
N TYR A 211 -13.89 21.81 22.60
CA TYR A 211 -14.73 22.18 21.46
C TYR A 211 -15.80 23.19 21.91
N ASP A 212 -16.21 24.06 20.99
CA ASP A 212 -17.37 24.92 21.19
C ASP A 212 -18.70 24.16 20.98
N SER A 213 -19.82 24.89 21.10
CA SER A 213 -21.17 24.34 20.89
C SER A 213 -21.45 23.85 19.46
N SER A 214 -20.66 24.31 18.49
CA SER A 214 -20.72 23.93 17.07
C SER A 214 -19.76 22.78 16.73
N SER A 215 -19.14 22.15 17.74
CA SER A 215 -18.13 21.09 17.59
C SER A 215 -16.86 21.53 16.86
N GLN A 216 -16.53 22.82 16.90
CA GLN A 216 -15.26 23.34 16.41
C GLN A 216 -14.20 23.27 17.50
N LEU A 217 -12.99 22.83 17.14
CA LEU A 217 -11.86 22.73 18.06
C LEU A 217 -11.45 24.13 18.56
N THR A 218 -11.45 24.30 19.88
CA THR A 218 -11.09 25.58 20.54
C THR A 218 -9.77 25.51 21.30
N GLY A 219 -9.27 24.30 21.58
CA GLY A 219 -7.99 24.09 22.28
C GLY A 219 -7.60 22.62 22.36
N ALA A 220 -6.29 22.37 22.53
CA ALA A 220 -5.70 21.06 22.75
C ALA A 220 -4.62 21.16 23.85
#